data_ffa7f376f5d90832c9e901b18d82ef63
#
_entry.id   ffa7f376f5d90832c9e901b18d82ef63
#
_cell.length_a   1.000
_cell.length_b   1.000
_cell.length_c   1.000
_cell.angle_alpha   90.00
_cell.angle_beta   90.00
_cell.angle_gamma   90.00
#
_symmetry.space_group_name_H-M   'P 1'
#
loop_
_entity.id
_entity.type
_entity.pdbx_description
1 polymer ?
#
loop_
_entity_poly.entity_id
_entity_poly.type
_entity_poly.pdbx_seq_one_letter_code
_entity_poly.pdbx_strand_id
1 'polypeptide(L)'
;GSKTDMNQFAGGLLMREELLKKLLELGYPNTISPEDGTIPSEISAVDPKFKMPQVWKTSLALDYNIPVSFPFSVSVEGIYNKTVNGVILRDWSVNGVEGFARFNGVDNRPIFQDFKQTYVDAAGKTKNMPAAYVLENTNKGYGYSGTFTVNMRPIEGLSIMAAYTHTASKEITGMPGSNASSVLNYMGTIYGPNDPGLHNSQ
;
A
#
# COMPACT_ATOMS: atom_id res chain seq x y z
N GLY A 1 6.38 -11.75 -27.61
CA GLY A 1 7.42 -12.55 -28.27
C GLY A 1 8.17 -13.43 -27.29
N SER A 2 8.68 -14.58 -27.77
CA SER A 2 9.49 -15.44 -26.91
C SER A 2 10.84 -14.77 -26.58
N LYS A 3 11.47 -15.15 -25.46
CA LYS A 3 12.82 -14.68 -25.10
C LYS A 3 13.85 -14.97 -26.20
N THR A 4 13.61 -16.00 -26.99
CA THR A 4 14.45 -16.41 -28.12
C THR A 4 14.40 -15.40 -29.24
N ASP A 5 13.23 -14.84 -29.54
CA ASP A 5 13.05 -13.85 -30.61
C ASP A 5 13.73 -12.53 -30.25
N MET A 6 13.65 -12.13 -28.98
CA MET A 6 14.30 -10.93 -28.48
C MET A 6 15.84 -11.06 -28.47
N ASN A 7 16.37 -12.25 -28.21
CA ASN A 7 17.83 -12.48 -28.22
C ASN A 7 18.45 -12.38 -29.62
N GLN A 8 17.68 -12.56 -30.68
CA GLN A 8 18.16 -12.35 -32.05
C GLN A 8 18.52 -10.87 -32.32
N PHE A 9 17.94 -9.96 -31.54
CA PHE A 9 18.17 -8.51 -31.67
C PHE A 9 19.17 -7.98 -30.66
N ALA A 10 19.58 -8.78 -29.66
CA ALA A 10 20.44 -8.34 -28.57
C ALA A 10 21.91 -8.15 -28.95
N GLY A 11 22.34 -8.60 -30.13
CA GLY A 11 23.72 -8.56 -30.60
C GLY A 11 24.09 -7.37 -31.48
N GLY A 12 23.17 -6.44 -31.78
CA GLY A 12 23.45 -5.32 -32.67
C GLY A 12 22.49 -4.15 -32.50
N LEU A 13 22.99 -2.94 -32.63
CA LEU A 13 22.19 -1.72 -32.75
C LEU A 13 21.50 -1.71 -34.13
N LEU A 14 20.34 -2.39 -34.21
CA LEU A 14 19.49 -2.25 -35.38
C LEU A 14 18.83 -0.88 -35.33
N MET A 15 18.92 -0.15 -36.43
CA MET A 15 18.15 1.07 -36.61
C MET A 15 16.65 0.70 -36.54
N ARG A 16 15.82 1.61 -36.02
CA ARG A 16 14.39 1.39 -35.80
C ARG A 16 13.68 0.80 -37.01
N GLU A 17 14.04 1.24 -38.20
CA GLU A 17 13.45 0.79 -39.46
C GLU A 17 13.80 -0.67 -39.80
N GLU A 18 15.04 -1.07 -39.59
CA GLU A 18 15.50 -2.44 -39.77
C GLU A 18 14.86 -3.40 -38.74
N LEU A 19 14.69 -2.94 -37.49
CA LEU A 19 13.99 -3.68 -36.46
C LEU A 19 12.52 -3.90 -36.83
N LEU A 20 11.82 -2.85 -37.27
CA LEU A 20 10.44 -2.95 -37.72
C LEU A 20 10.29 -3.90 -38.93
N LYS A 21 11.20 -3.83 -39.92
CA LYS A 21 11.20 -4.71 -41.05
C LYS A 21 11.37 -6.18 -40.64
N LYS A 22 12.30 -6.47 -39.75
CA LYS A 22 12.49 -7.83 -39.22
C LYS A 22 11.32 -8.31 -38.38
N LEU A 23 10.68 -7.45 -37.60
CA LEU A 23 9.48 -7.82 -36.85
C LEU A 23 8.33 -8.22 -37.82
N LEU A 24 8.16 -7.46 -38.91
CA LEU A 24 7.16 -7.80 -39.93
C LEU A 24 7.47 -9.12 -40.65
N GLU A 25 8.75 -9.37 -40.97
CA GLU A 25 9.19 -10.64 -41.57
C GLU A 25 8.93 -11.85 -40.64
N LEU A 26 8.97 -11.63 -39.31
CA LEU A 26 8.64 -12.63 -38.28
C LEU A 26 7.14 -12.77 -38.01
N GLY A 27 6.29 -12.07 -38.78
CA GLY A 27 4.84 -12.15 -38.66
C GLY A 27 4.23 -11.28 -37.53
N TYR A 28 5.01 -10.35 -36.96
CA TYR A 28 4.42 -9.38 -36.03
C TYR A 28 3.71 -8.26 -36.81
N PRO A 29 2.44 -7.96 -36.51
CA PRO A 29 1.69 -6.95 -37.25
C PRO A 29 2.25 -5.56 -36.98
N ASN A 30 2.23 -4.69 -37.99
CA ASN A 30 2.63 -3.29 -37.88
C ASN A 30 1.65 -2.46 -37.03
N THR A 31 0.40 -2.87 -37.04
CA THR A 31 -0.67 -2.29 -36.22
C THR A 31 -1.46 -3.46 -35.61
N ILE A 32 -1.76 -3.35 -34.35
CA ILE A 32 -2.64 -4.30 -33.65
C ILE A 32 -4.04 -3.68 -33.70
N SER A 33 -4.97 -4.36 -34.40
CA SER A 33 -6.38 -3.99 -34.32
C SER A 33 -6.94 -4.42 -32.94
N PRO A 34 -8.01 -3.81 -32.45
CA PRO A 34 -8.69 -4.27 -31.24
C PRO A 34 -9.14 -5.73 -31.32
N GLU A 35 -9.37 -6.24 -32.54
CA GLU A 35 -9.80 -7.62 -32.80
C GLU A 35 -8.66 -8.63 -32.64
N ASP A 36 -7.43 -8.20 -32.88
CA ASP A 36 -6.22 -9.04 -32.75
C ASP A 36 -5.67 -9.02 -31.31
N GLY A 37 -6.20 -8.14 -30.47
CA GLY A 37 -5.77 -7.98 -29.08
C GLY A 37 -6.31 -9.10 -28.18
N THR A 38 -5.46 -9.66 -27.33
CA THR A 38 -5.92 -10.48 -26.22
C THR A 38 -6.18 -9.59 -25.00
N ILE A 39 -7.28 -9.86 -24.29
CA ILE A 39 -7.55 -9.19 -23.02
C ILE A 39 -6.40 -9.48 -22.05
N PRO A 40 -5.71 -8.47 -21.52
CA PRO A 40 -4.61 -8.69 -20.60
C PRO A 40 -5.12 -9.38 -19.32
N SER A 41 -4.27 -10.21 -18.71
CA SER A 41 -4.61 -10.88 -17.44
C SER A 41 -4.71 -9.91 -16.26
N GLU A 42 -4.01 -8.79 -16.34
CA GLU A 42 -4.03 -7.73 -15.34
C GLU A 42 -3.75 -6.36 -15.97
N ILE A 43 -4.27 -5.32 -15.35
CA ILE A 43 -4.04 -3.92 -15.70
C ILE A 43 -3.61 -3.20 -14.43
N SER A 44 -2.58 -2.37 -14.52
CA SER A 44 -2.17 -1.47 -13.43
C SER A 44 -2.40 -0.03 -13.84
N ALA A 45 -3.07 0.73 -13.00
CA ALA A 45 -3.43 2.13 -13.25
C ALA A 45 -3.27 2.98 -11.98
N VAL A 46 -3.38 4.27 -12.17
CA VAL A 46 -3.42 5.26 -11.09
C VAL A 46 -4.72 6.03 -11.20
N ASP A 47 -5.43 6.22 -10.08
CA ASP A 47 -6.64 7.04 -10.04
C ASP A 47 -6.32 8.45 -10.57
N PRO A 48 -7.09 8.99 -11.51
CA PRO A 48 -6.92 10.37 -11.99
C PRO A 48 -6.96 11.44 -10.88
N LYS A 49 -7.56 11.13 -9.74
CA LYS A 49 -7.63 12.00 -8.56
C LYS A 49 -6.51 11.73 -7.55
N PHE A 50 -5.56 10.87 -7.88
CA PHE A 50 -4.45 10.53 -6.99
C PHE A 50 -3.64 11.78 -6.62
N LYS A 51 -3.35 11.90 -5.33
CA LYS A 51 -2.50 12.97 -4.77
C LYS A 51 -1.26 12.34 -4.15
N MET A 52 -0.15 13.05 -4.22
CA MET A 52 1.08 12.63 -3.57
C MET A 52 0.85 12.42 -2.06
N PRO A 53 1.51 11.43 -1.45
CA PRO A 53 1.37 11.13 -0.04
C PRO A 53 1.60 12.35 0.84
N GLN A 54 0.69 12.57 1.78
CA GLN A 54 0.76 13.68 2.74
C GLN A 54 0.42 13.19 4.14
N VAL A 55 1.19 13.68 5.10
CA VAL A 55 0.98 13.44 6.53
C VAL A 55 0.97 14.78 7.25
N TRP A 56 -0.05 15.01 8.05
CA TRP A 56 -0.06 16.12 9.00
C TRP A 56 0.61 15.66 10.30
N LYS A 57 1.56 16.44 10.78
CA LYS A 57 2.30 16.16 12.00
C LYS A 57 2.27 17.36 12.93
N THR A 58 2.01 17.11 14.21
CA THR A 58 2.13 18.12 15.27
C THR A 58 2.93 17.57 16.44
N SER A 59 3.63 18.43 17.13
CA SER A 59 4.34 18.10 18.34
C SER A 59 4.19 19.22 19.37
N LEU A 60 4.17 18.84 20.63
CA LEU A 60 4.17 19.75 21.76
C LEU A 60 5.16 19.21 22.78
N ALA A 61 6.02 20.07 23.30
CA ALA A 61 6.94 19.76 24.38
C ALA A 61 6.79 20.79 25.49
N LEU A 62 6.92 20.32 26.72
CA LEU A 62 6.94 21.14 27.93
C LEU A 62 8.08 20.68 28.84
N ASP A 63 8.97 21.58 29.14
CA ASP A 63 10.05 21.41 30.12
C ASP A 63 9.77 22.22 31.36
N TYR A 64 9.92 21.60 32.54
CA TYR A 64 9.69 22.26 33.81
C TYR A 64 10.80 21.93 34.79
N ASN A 65 11.40 22.97 35.36
CA ASN A 65 12.36 22.85 36.43
C ASN A 65 11.62 22.90 37.77
N ILE A 66 11.70 21.81 38.52
CA ILE A 66 11.02 21.69 39.81
C ILE A 66 11.84 22.51 40.84
N PRO A 67 11.22 23.45 41.57
CA PRO A 67 11.91 24.31 42.52
C PRO A 67 12.24 23.57 43.84
N VAL A 68 13.26 22.74 43.81
CA VAL A 68 13.81 22.01 44.98
C VAL A 68 15.28 22.39 45.20
N SER A 69 15.90 21.92 46.28
CA SER A 69 17.28 22.28 46.67
C SER A 69 18.38 21.71 45.75
N PHE A 70 18.04 20.86 44.80
CA PHE A 70 18.97 20.28 43.85
C PHE A 70 18.39 20.35 42.41
N PRO A 71 19.22 20.27 41.36
CA PRO A 71 18.74 20.31 40.01
C PRO A 71 17.77 19.15 39.71
N PHE A 72 16.51 19.50 39.40
CA PHE A 72 15.45 18.55 39.10
C PHE A 72 14.57 19.12 37.98
N SER A 73 14.54 18.45 36.84
CA SER A 73 13.70 18.81 35.72
C SER A 73 12.86 17.64 35.22
N VAL A 74 11.70 17.96 34.73
CA VAL A 74 10.79 17.03 34.04
C VAL A 74 10.47 17.59 32.67
N SER A 75 10.39 16.68 31.68
CA SER A 75 10.00 17.01 30.32
C SER A 75 8.88 16.09 29.88
N VAL A 76 7.87 16.66 29.21
CA VAL A 76 6.79 15.93 28.58
C VAL A 76 6.78 16.32 27.11
N GLU A 77 6.86 15.34 26.25
CA GLU A 77 6.75 15.54 24.80
C GLU A 77 5.63 14.68 24.23
N GLY A 78 4.79 15.28 23.41
CA GLY A 78 3.75 14.60 22.65
C GLY A 78 3.91 14.84 21.15
N ILE A 79 3.83 13.78 20.36
CA ILE A 79 3.83 13.84 18.90
C ILE A 79 2.57 13.15 18.40
N TYR A 80 1.87 13.79 17.48
CA TYR A 80 0.75 13.19 16.76
C TYR A 80 0.95 13.35 15.27
N ASN A 81 0.69 12.30 14.52
CA ASN A 81 0.64 12.34 13.06
C ASN A 81 -0.66 11.74 12.54
N LYS A 82 -1.13 12.28 11.44
CA LYS A 82 -2.35 11.85 10.74
C LYS A 82 -2.09 11.77 9.26
N THR A 83 -2.40 10.62 8.67
CA THR A 83 -2.39 10.46 7.22
C THR A 83 -3.49 11.31 6.59
N VAL A 84 -3.11 12.21 5.70
CA VAL A 84 -4.03 13.03 4.89
C VAL A 84 -4.28 12.36 3.56
N ASN A 85 -3.22 12.06 2.82
CA ASN A 85 -3.25 11.30 1.59
C ASN A 85 -2.26 10.13 1.74
N GLY A 86 -2.71 9.00 2.22
CA GLY A 86 -1.96 7.75 2.18
C GLY A 86 -2.12 7.07 0.83
N VAL A 87 -1.31 6.06 0.58
CA VAL A 87 -1.38 5.25 -0.63
C VAL A 87 -2.07 3.94 -0.31
N ILE A 88 -3.01 3.54 -1.14
CA ILE A 88 -3.64 2.21 -1.10
C ILE A 88 -3.76 1.68 -2.52
N LEU A 89 -3.57 0.38 -2.67
CA LEU A 89 -3.82 -0.32 -3.91
C LEU A 89 -5.13 -1.10 -3.78
N ARG A 90 -5.98 -1.02 -4.83
CA ARG A 90 -7.25 -1.76 -4.88
C ARG A 90 -7.40 -2.48 -6.22
N ASP A 91 -8.06 -3.62 -6.19
CA ASP A 91 -8.49 -4.31 -7.41
C ASP A 91 -9.93 -3.89 -7.75
N TRP A 92 -10.10 -3.09 -8.78
CA TRP A 92 -11.41 -2.62 -9.24
C TRP A 92 -12.25 -3.71 -9.93
N SER A 93 -11.64 -4.86 -10.22
CA SER A 93 -12.37 -6.00 -10.81
C SER A 93 -13.15 -6.81 -9.78
N VAL A 94 -13.08 -6.46 -8.49
CA VAL A 94 -13.80 -7.17 -7.43
C VAL A 94 -15.13 -6.51 -7.09
N ASN A 95 -16.10 -7.33 -6.70
CA ASN A 95 -17.38 -6.86 -6.19
C ASN A 95 -17.21 -6.22 -4.79
N GLY A 96 -18.19 -5.43 -4.38
CA GLY A 96 -18.29 -4.95 -3.01
C GLY A 96 -18.47 -6.11 -2.01
N VAL A 97 -18.35 -5.78 -0.73
CA VAL A 97 -18.45 -6.77 0.38
C VAL A 97 -19.87 -7.13 0.77
N GLU A 98 -20.86 -6.50 0.17
CA GLU A 98 -22.26 -6.76 0.47
C GLU A 98 -22.67 -8.15 -0.03
N GLY A 99 -23.37 -8.91 0.83
CA GLY A 99 -23.89 -10.23 0.48
C GLY A 99 -22.91 -11.40 0.70
N PHE A 100 -21.67 -11.17 1.15
CA PHE A 100 -20.79 -12.28 1.49
C PHE A 100 -21.27 -13.03 2.73
N ALA A 101 -21.21 -14.36 2.65
CA ALA A 101 -21.41 -15.22 3.83
C ALA A 101 -20.35 -14.88 4.91
N ARG A 102 -20.69 -15.16 6.15
CA ARG A 102 -19.81 -14.94 7.30
C ARG A 102 -19.61 -16.24 8.07
N PHE A 103 -18.48 -16.36 8.74
CA PHE A 103 -18.29 -17.44 9.71
C PHE A 103 -19.37 -17.31 10.82
N ASN A 104 -19.94 -18.44 11.20
CA ASN A 104 -20.99 -18.46 12.21
C ASN A 104 -20.39 -18.81 13.57
N GLY A 105 -19.97 -17.80 14.34
CA GLY A 105 -19.35 -18.03 15.63
C GLY A 105 -18.70 -16.76 16.20
N VAL A 106 -17.74 -16.96 17.09
CA VAL A 106 -16.93 -15.87 17.68
C VAL A 106 -16.13 -15.12 16.60
N ASP A 107 -15.64 -15.84 15.61
CA ASP A 107 -15.06 -15.28 14.39
C ASP A 107 -16.18 -15.03 13.39
N ASN A 108 -16.51 -13.77 13.16
CA ASN A 108 -17.57 -13.34 12.23
C ASN A 108 -16.99 -12.65 10.99
N ARG A 109 -15.81 -13.06 10.53
CA ARG A 109 -15.21 -12.52 9.31
C ARG A 109 -15.99 -12.95 8.07
N PRO A 110 -16.04 -12.10 7.03
CA PRO A 110 -16.66 -12.47 5.76
C PRO A 110 -15.84 -13.55 5.04
N ILE A 111 -16.54 -14.42 4.34
CA ILE A 111 -15.98 -15.46 3.47
C ILE A 111 -16.06 -14.92 2.05
N PHE A 112 -14.91 -14.62 1.44
CA PHE A 112 -14.87 -14.07 0.10
C PHE A 112 -14.89 -15.19 -0.96
N GLN A 113 -16.09 -15.51 -1.43
CA GLN A 113 -16.33 -16.42 -2.56
C GLN A 113 -16.88 -15.60 -3.73
N ASP A 114 -16.48 -15.95 -4.96
CA ASP A 114 -16.98 -15.35 -6.19
C ASP A 114 -16.95 -13.80 -6.19
N PHE A 115 -15.91 -13.23 -5.58
CA PHE A 115 -15.78 -11.79 -5.41
C PHE A 115 -15.35 -11.05 -6.69
N LYS A 116 -14.89 -11.78 -7.74
CA LYS A 116 -14.54 -11.19 -9.03
C LYS A 116 -15.80 -10.88 -9.84
N GLN A 117 -15.81 -9.72 -10.48
CA GLN A 117 -16.78 -9.41 -11.52
C GLN A 117 -16.58 -10.33 -12.71
N THR A 118 -17.65 -10.62 -13.44
CA THR A 118 -17.62 -11.51 -14.59
C THR A 118 -18.04 -10.77 -15.86
N TYR A 119 -17.58 -11.26 -17.01
CA TYR A 119 -18.02 -10.83 -18.33
C TYR A 119 -18.32 -12.04 -19.20
N VAL A 120 -19.08 -11.85 -20.25
CA VAL A 120 -19.35 -12.89 -21.26
C VAL A 120 -18.45 -12.60 -22.47
N ASP A 121 -17.61 -13.59 -22.84
CA ASP A 121 -16.74 -13.46 -24.00
C ASP A 121 -17.51 -13.63 -25.33
N ALA A 122 -16.83 -13.41 -26.45
CA ALA A 122 -17.42 -13.51 -27.78
C ALA A 122 -17.97 -14.90 -28.11
N ALA A 123 -17.54 -15.94 -27.40
CA ALA A 123 -18.04 -17.30 -27.52
C ALA A 123 -19.24 -17.59 -26.60
N GLY A 124 -19.77 -16.58 -25.90
CA GLY A 124 -20.89 -16.71 -24.97
C GLY A 124 -20.50 -17.34 -23.61
N LYS A 125 -19.21 -17.48 -23.30
CA LYS A 125 -18.75 -18.09 -22.06
C LYS A 125 -18.48 -17.04 -20.98
N THR A 126 -19.03 -17.25 -19.80
CA THR A 126 -18.77 -16.40 -18.64
C THR A 126 -17.32 -16.60 -18.14
N LYS A 127 -16.61 -15.51 -17.98
CA LYS A 127 -15.23 -15.46 -17.46
C LYS A 127 -15.10 -14.39 -16.38
N ASN A 128 -14.15 -14.56 -15.49
CA ASN A 128 -13.80 -13.53 -14.51
C ASN A 128 -13.12 -12.35 -15.22
N MET A 129 -13.44 -11.13 -14.77
CA MET A 129 -12.74 -9.93 -15.19
C MET A 129 -11.24 -10.03 -14.89
N PRO A 130 -10.38 -9.54 -15.79
CA PRO A 130 -8.97 -9.35 -15.49
C PRO A 130 -8.81 -8.50 -14.24
N ALA A 131 -7.72 -8.73 -13.50
CA ALA A 131 -7.40 -7.89 -12.35
C ALA A 131 -7.14 -6.44 -12.80
N ALA A 132 -7.75 -5.48 -12.12
CA ALA A 132 -7.59 -4.05 -12.38
C ALA A 132 -7.05 -3.36 -11.14
N TYR A 133 -5.73 -3.34 -11.01
CA TYR A 133 -5.03 -2.77 -9.87
C TYR A 133 -4.93 -1.25 -10.01
N VAL A 134 -5.57 -0.53 -9.12
CA VAL A 134 -5.61 0.93 -9.14
C VAL A 134 -4.98 1.49 -7.88
N LEU A 135 -3.99 2.36 -8.05
CA LEU A 135 -3.37 3.11 -6.98
C LEU A 135 -4.25 4.31 -6.62
N GLU A 136 -4.68 4.36 -5.37
CA GLU A 136 -5.60 5.36 -4.84
C GLU A 136 -5.08 6.02 -3.57
N ASN A 137 -5.78 7.04 -3.10
CA ASN A 137 -5.51 7.64 -1.81
C ASN A 137 -6.45 7.11 -0.72
N THR A 138 -5.93 7.13 0.50
CA THR A 138 -6.69 6.90 1.73
C THR A 138 -6.33 7.94 2.78
N ASN A 139 -7.29 8.32 3.60
CA ASN A 139 -7.06 9.17 4.78
C ASN A 139 -6.99 8.35 6.08
N LYS A 140 -7.02 7.05 5.98
CA LYS A 140 -6.88 6.14 7.13
C LYS A 140 -5.40 6.04 7.50
N GLY A 141 -5.12 6.04 8.79
CA GLY A 141 -3.79 5.97 9.36
C GLY A 141 -3.50 7.12 10.30
N TYR A 142 -2.87 6.80 11.41
CA TYR A 142 -2.43 7.77 12.43
C TYR A 142 -1.34 7.17 13.30
N GLY A 143 -0.59 8.03 13.95
CA GLY A 143 0.35 7.63 14.98
C GLY A 143 0.43 8.68 16.07
N TYR A 144 0.76 8.25 17.27
CA TYR A 144 1.09 9.15 18.35
C TYR A 144 2.22 8.57 19.20
N SER A 145 2.99 9.46 19.80
CA SER A 145 4.03 9.14 20.77
C SER A 145 3.97 10.14 21.91
N GLY A 146 4.05 9.64 23.12
CA GLY A 146 4.18 10.47 24.33
C GLY A 146 5.42 10.04 25.09
N THR A 147 6.30 10.99 25.43
CA THR A 147 7.52 10.77 26.19
C THR A 147 7.49 11.61 27.46
N PHE A 148 7.78 10.97 28.57
CA PHE A 148 8.00 11.62 29.86
C PHE A 148 9.43 11.36 30.28
N THR A 149 10.17 12.44 30.62
CA THR A 149 11.58 12.36 31.01
C THR A 149 11.78 13.08 32.35
N VAL A 150 12.55 12.45 33.19
CA VAL A 150 12.98 13.01 34.51
C VAL A 150 14.49 13.06 34.52
N ASN A 151 15.03 14.22 34.92
CA ASN A 151 16.45 14.40 35.16
C ASN A 151 16.64 15.00 36.56
N MET A 152 17.50 14.41 37.37
CA MET A 152 17.80 14.93 38.70
C MET A 152 19.26 14.68 39.11
N ARG A 153 19.77 15.61 39.94
CA ARG A 153 21.10 15.51 40.57
C ARG A 153 20.95 15.73 42.07
N PRO A 154 20.51 14.69 42.82
CA PRO A 154 20.15 14.86 44.24
C PRO A 154 21.35 15.13 45.16
N ILE A 155 22.53 14.63 44.80
CA ILE A 155 23.79 14.85 45.52
C ILE A 155 24.93 15.02 44.52
N GLU A 156 26.05 15.59 44.99
CA GLU A 156 27.26 15.71 44.17
C GLU A 156 27.76 14.34 43.71
N GLY A 157 28.16 14.25 42.45
CA GLY A 157 28.62 12.99 41.81
C GLY A 157 27.52 12.03 41.39
N LEU A 158 26.22 12.26 41.70
CA LEU A 158 25.11 11.39 41.26
C LEU A 158 24.17 12.15 40.30
N SER A 159 24.03 11.61 39.09
CA SER A 159 23.06 12.08 38.12
C SER A 159 22.13 10.92 37.71
N ILE A 160 20.83 11.15 37.80
CA ILE A 160 19.80 10.17 37.46
C ILE A 160 18.95 10.72 36.33
N MET A 161 18.77 9.93 35.29
CA MET A 161 17.84 10.18 34.17
C MET A 161 16.94 8.97 34.01
N ALA A 162 15.63 9.20 33.91
CA ALA A 162 14.66 8.19 33.57
C ALA A 162 13.72 8.75 32.50
N ALA A 163 13.40 7.91 31.51
CA ALA A 163 12.45 8.24 30.45
C ALA A 163 11.49 7.10 30.23
N TYR A 164 10.24 7.45 29.99
CA TYR A 164 9.21 6.51 29.54
C TYR A 164 8.56 7.03 28.25
N THR A 165 8.50 6.19 27.23
CA THR A 165 7.86 6.52 25.97
C THR A 165 6.77 5.50 25.65
N HIS A 166 5.58 6.00 25.33
CA HIS A 166 4.50 5.21 24.77
C HIS A 166 4.25 5.64 23.32
N THR A 167 4.25 4.66 22.41
CA THR A 167 4.01 4.90 20.99
C THR A 167 2.96 3.95 20.48
N ALA A 168 2.03 4.45 19.66
CA ALA A 168 1.11 3.64 18.88
C ALA A 168 0.99 4.22 17.47
N SER A 169 1.02 3.34 16.48
CA SER A 169 0.85 3.72 15.09
C SER A 169 -0.02 2.69 14.39
N LYS A 170 -0.94 3.18 13.59
CA LYS A 170 -1.83 2.34 12.76
C LYS A 170 -1.84 2.84 11.32
N GLU A 171 -1.77 1.91 10.42
CA GLU A 171 -1.84 2.16 8.98
C GLU A 171 -2.81 1.20 8.30
N ILE A 172 -3.14 1.46 7.05
CA ILE A 172 -4.04 0.60 6.28
C ILE A 172 -3.26 -0.36 5.39
N THR A 173 -2.07 0.03 4.97
CA THR A 173 -1.19 -0.81 4.16
C THR A 173 0.25 -0.32 4.24
N GLY A 174 1.16 -1.25 4.48
CA GLY A 174 2.59 -1.01 4.40
C GLY A 174 3.17 -1.21 3.00
N MET A 175 2.35 -1.41 1.96
CA MET A 175 2.79 -1.75 0.60
C MET A 175 3.81 -2.91 0.57
N PRO A 176 3.48 -4.09 1.08
CA PRO A 176 4.44 -5.15 1.40
C PRO A 176 5.01 -5.90 0.19
N GLY A 177 4.56 -5.57 -1.02
CA GLY A 177 4.96 -6.24 -2.25
C GLY A 177 5.77 -5.36 -3.20
N SER A 178 6.49 -5.99 -4.12
CA SER A 178 7.31 -5.31 -5.14
C SER A 178 6.51 -4.93 -6.41
N ASN A 179 5.32 -5.47 -6.60
CA ASN A 179 4.42 -5.17 -7.70
C ASN A 179 2.97 -5.18 -7.21
N ALA A 180 2.03 -4.73 -8.04
CA ALA A 180 0.63 -4.56 -7.68
C ALA A 180 -0.03 -5.86 -7.19
N SER A 181 0.17 -6.97 -7.88
CA SER A 181 -0.43 -8.25 -7.49
C SER A 181 0.14 -8.78 -6.17
N SER A 182 1.45 -8.63 -5.93
CA SER A 182 2.06 -9.06 -4.67
C SER A 182 1.65 -8.18 -3.50
N VAL A 183 1.48 -6.87 -3.69
CA VAL A 183 0.94 -5.98 -2.64
C VAL A 183 -0.43 -6.46 -2.18
N LEU A 184 -1.34 -6.75 -3.10
CA LEU A 184 -2.69 -7.22 -2.76
C LEU A 184 -2.68 -8.63 -2.14
N ASN A 185 -1.80 -9.52 -2.60
CA ASN A 185 -1.69 -10.88 -2.06
C ASN A 185 -1.16 -10.90 -0.61
N TYR A 186 -0.29 -9.94 -0.24
CA TYR A 186 0.26 -9.86 1.12
C TYR A 186 -0.51 -8.89 2.02
N MET A 187 -1.40 -8.08 1.47
CA MET A 187 -2.25 -7.20 2.23
C MET A 187 -3.37 -8.00 2.91
N GLY A 188 -3.54 -7.83 4.21
CA GLY A 188 -4.62 -8.48 4.94
C GLY A 188 -5.99 -8.02 4.42
N THR A 189 -6.92 -8.96 4.27
CA THR A 189 -8.29 -8.68 3.79
C THR A 189 -9.31 -8.90 4.91
N ILE A 190 -9.27 -8.03 5.95
CA ILE A 190 -10.09 -8.24 7.15
C ILE A 190 -11.56 -7.89 6.89
N TYR A 191 -11.82 -6.78 6.20
CA TYR A 191 -13.17 -6.26 5.98
C TYR A 191 -13.67 -6.47 4.55
N GLY A 192 -12.79 -6.76 3.61
CA GLY A 192 -13.13 -6.97 2.21
C GLY A 192 -11.90 -7.24 1.35
N PRO A 193 -12.10 -7.68 0.09
CA PRO A 193 -10.99 -7.93 -0.84
C PRO A 193 -10.07 -6.72 -1.05
N ASN A 194 -10.62 -5.51 -0.85
CA ASN A 194 -9.92 -4.23 -1.01
C ASN A 194 -9.78 -3.45 0.32
N ASP A 195 -10.14 -4.04 1.45
CA ASP A 195 -10.09 -3.35 2.75
C ASP A 195 -9.36 -4.19 3.80
N PRO A 196 -8.08 -3.98 3.97
CA PRO A 196 -7.28 -4.66 4.98
C PRO A 196 -7.60 -4.19 6.41
N GLY A 197 -8.33 -3.07 6.56
CA GLY A 197 -8.55 -2.44 7.85
C GLY A 197 -7.29 -1.76 8.42
N LEU A 198 -7.48 -1.02 9.50
CA LEU A 198 -6.37 -0.42 10.24
C LEU A 198 -5.67 -1.48 11.09
N HIS A 199 -4.37 -1.64 10.89
CA HIS A 199 -3.51 -2.54 11.66
C HIS A 199 -2.32 -1.76 12.22
N ASN A 200 -1.59 -2.36 13.17
CA ASN A 200 -0.37 -1.75 13.69
C ASN A 200 0.66 -1.65 12.55
N SER A 201 1.30 -0.49 12.43
CA SER A 201 2.42 -0.33 11.50
C SER A 201 3.57 -1.23 11.93
N GLN A 202 4.18 -1.85 10.93
CA GLN A 202 5.35 -2.74 11.12
C GLN A 202 6.63 -1.93 11.20
#